data_4aff8c15817420c194d48eca2b5b7595
#
_entry.id   4aff8c15817420c194d48eca2b5b7595
#
_cell.length_a   1.000
_cell.length_b   1.000
_cell.length_c   1.000
_cell.angle_alpha   90.00
_cell.angle_beta   90.00
_cell.angle_gamma   90.00
#
_symmetry.space_group_name_H-M   'P 1'
#
loop_
_entity.id
_entity.type
_entity.pdbx_description
1 polymer ?
#
loop_
_entity_poly.entity_id
_entity_poly.type
_entity_poly.pdbx_seq_one_letter_code
_entity_poly.pdbx_strand_id
1 'polypeptide(L)'
;MPPQRKWTSSEKRSVGARQGWKCAQCGQLLPATFEVDHVHALHLGGVDCLETNAEALCNACHSKKSLQERMDLERRRTECILKAKEAAKAEVQASRPPLKGREPLLQPEPDTEFESNRFLKFAFINASRRR
;
A
#
# COMPACT_ATOMS: atom_id res chain seq x y z
N MET A 1 4.18 -10.17 -18.42
CA MET A 1 3.85 -8.87 -19.02
C MET A 1 3.28 -9.10 -20.40
N PRO A 2 2.16 -8.50 -20.77
CA PRO A 2 1.71 -8.55 -22.16
C PRO A 2 2.78 -7.95 -23.06
N PRO A 3 2.97 -8.48 -24.29
CA PRO A 3 3.98 -7.97 -25.21
C PRO A 3 3.67 -6.49 -25.51
N GLN A 4 4.65 -5.62 -25.26
CA GLN A 4 4.52 -4.22 -25.64
C GLN A 4 4.46 -4.14 -27.17
N ARG A 5 3.48 -3.43 -27.71
CA ARG A 5 3.39 -3.16 -29.13
C ARG A 5 4.63 -2.40 -29.60
N LYS A 6 5.27 -2.88 -30.65
CA LYS A 6 6.35 -2.15 -31.34
C LYS A 6 5.75 -1.33 -32.48
N TRP A 7 5.86 -0.02 -32.37
CA TRP A 7 5.42 0.91 -33.40
C TRP A 7 6.36 0.88 -34.61
N THR A 8 5.82 0.77 -35.80
CA THR A 8 6.60 0.86 -37.04
C THR A 8 7.09 2.29 -37.26
N SER A 9 8.12 2.47 -38.10
CA SER A 9 8.64 3.80 -38.42
C SER A 9 7.62 4.69 -39.12
N SER A 10 6.68 4.09 -39.89
CA SER A 10 5.59 4.81 -40.53
C SER A 10 4.56 5.31 -39.51
N GLU A 11 4.16 4.46 -38.57
CA GLU A 11 3.24 4.81 -37.46
C GLU A 11 3.83 5.91 -36.58
N LYS A 12 5.11 5.80 -36.19
CA LYS A 12 5.82 6.85 -35.42
C LYS A 12 5.76 8.19 -36.14
N ARG A 13 6.05 8.21 -37.43
CA ARG A 13 5.98 9.47 -38.24
C ARG A 13 4.57 10.02 -38.31
N SER A 14 3.56 9.17 -38.49
CA SER A 14 2.17 9.60 -38.54
C SER A 14 1.73 10.27 -37.23
N VAL A 15 2.08 9.69 -36.07
CA VAL A 15 1.80 10.28 -34.75
C VAL A 15 2.55 11.58 -34.55
N GLY A 16 3.84 11.63 -34.88
CA GLY A 16 4.67 12.85 -34.78
C GLY A 16 4.13 13.98 -35.66
N ALA A 17 3.74 13.70 -36.90
CA ALA A 17 3.15 14.68 -37.80
C ALA A 17 1.81 15.21 -37.29
N ARG A 18 0.94 14.34 -36.77
CA ARG A 18 -0.34 14.72 -36.15
C ARG A 18 -0.15 15.70 -34.98
N GLN A 19 0.91 15.55 -34.20
CA GLN A 19 1.24 16.43 -33.08
C GLN A 19 2.09 17.65 -33.47
N GLY A 20 2.31 17.89 -34.78
CA GLY A 20 3.17 18.98 -35.25
C GLY A 20 4.62 18.83 -34.78
N TRP A 21 5.11 17.60 -34.64
CA TRP A 21 6.46 17.25 -34.19
C TRP A 21 6.80 17.80 -32.78
N LYS A 22 5.78 17.94 -31.94
CA LYS A 22 5.94 18.38 -30.55
C LYS A 22 5.63 17.23 -29.58
N CYS A 23 6.37 17.18 -28.50
CA CYS A 23 6.11 16.23 -27.42
C CYS A 23 4.76 16.49 -26.77
N ALA A 24 3.91 15.50 -26.63
CA ALA A 24 2.58 15.64 -26.05
C ALA A 24 2.62 16.13 -24.59
N GLN A 25 3.70 15.84 -23.84
CA GLN A 25 3.79 16.16 -22.42
C GLN A 25 4.49 17.52 -22.14
N CYS A 26 5.61 17.81 -22.80
CA CYS A 26 6.36 19.05 -22.53
C CYS A 26 6.23 20.12 -23.62
N GLY A 27 5.60 19.80 -24.76
CA GLY A 27 5.40 20.72 -25.87
C GLY A 27 6.67 21.07 -26.64
N GLN A 28 7.84 20.58 -26.27
CA GLN A 28 9.10 20.82 -26.98
C GLN A 28 9.16 20.03 -28.27
N LEU A 29 10.00 20.49 -29.20
CA LEU A 29 10.22 19.80 -30.48
C LEU A 29 10.75 18.39 -30.21
N LEU A 30 10.18 17.41 -30.91
CA LEU A 30 10.57 16.00 -30.78
C LEU A 30 11.98 15.80 -31.35
N PRO A 31 12.87 15.10 -30.62
CA PRO A 31 14.17 14.69 -31.14
C PRO A 31 13.98 13.61 -32.23
N ALA A 32 15.01 13.39 -33.05
CA ALA A 32 14.96 12.33 -34.06
C ALA A 32 14.71 10.91 -33.48
N THR A 33 15.05 10.73 -32.21
CA THR A 33 14.91 9.46 -31.46
C THR A 33 13.71 9.46 -30.51
N PHE A 34 12.63 10.17 -30.88
CA PHE A 34 11.43 10.18 -30.04
C PHE A 34 10.76 8.81 -29.98
N GLU A 35 10.02 8.58 -28.92
CA GLU A 35 9.23 7.37 -28.73
C GLU A 35 7.74 7.64 -28.85
N VAL A 36 7.00 6.63 -29.34
CA VAL A 36 5.54 6.63 -29.34
C VAL A 36 5.06 5.67 -28.27
N ASP A 37 4.15 6.13 -27.46
CA ASP A 37 3.57 5.38 -26.37
C ASP A 37 2.04 5.49 -26.38
N HIS A 38 1.37 4.64 -25.61
CA HIS A 38 -0.07 4.72 -25.44
C HIS A 38 -0.45 5.81 -24.44
N VAL A 39 -1.42 6.66 -24.75
CA VAL A 39 -1.96 7.65 -23.80
C VAL A 39 -2.49 6.94 -22.57
N HIS A 40 -3.32 5.89 -22.80
CA HIS A 40 -3.76 4.97 -21.76
C HIS A 40 -3.09 3.62 -21.95
N ALA A 41 -2.32 3.21 -20.97
CA ALA A 41 -1.58 1.95 -21.01
C ALA A 41 -2.53 0.76 -21.24
N LEU A 42 -2.16 -0.17 -22.11
CA LEU A 42 -2.97 -1.34 -22.48
C LEU A 42 -3.31 -2.21 -21.26
N HIS A 43 -2.40 -2.34 -20.31
CA HIS A 43 -2.62 -3.10 -19.08
C HIS A 43 -3.63 -2.45 -18.11
N LEU A 44 -3.99 -1.19 -18.34
CA LEU A 44 -5.03 -0.46 -17.61
C LEU A 44 -6.37 -0.39 -18.36
N GLY A 45 -6.52 -1.17 -19.44
CA GLY A 45 -7.71 -1.20 -20.25
C GLY A 45 -7.68 -0.22 -21.44
N GLY A 46 -6.52 0.35 -21.77
CA GLY A 46 -6.33 1.15 -22.97
C GLY A 46 -6.56 0.32 -24.23
N VAL A 47 -7.08 0.96 -25.29
CA VAL A 47 -7.29 0.33 -26.59
C VAL A 47 -6.04 0.48 -27.45
N ASP A 48 -5.65 -0.55 -28.17
CA ASP A 48 -4.54 -0.48 -29.12
C ASP A 48 -5.00 0.19 -30.43
N CYS A 49 -5.08 1.51 -30.41
CA CYS A 49 -5.50 2.34 -31.53
C CYS A 49 -4.51 3.48 -31.77
N LEU A 50 -3.94 3.51 -32.98
CA LEU A 50 -2.96 4.52 -33.37
C LEU A 50 -3.56 5.94 -33.36
N GLU A 51 -4.83 6.07 -33.71
CA GLU A 51 -5.47 7.38 -33.89
C GLU A 51 -5.90 8.02 -32.60
N THR A 52 -6.39 7.22 -31.66
CA THR A 52 -7.01 7.72 -30.42
C THR A 52 -6.16 7.51 -29.17
N ASN A 53 -5.28 6.52 -29.17
CA ASN A 53 -4.51 6.13 -27.98
C ASN A 53 -2.98 6.09 -28.20
N ALA A 54 -2.45 6.86 -29.15
CA ALA A 54 -1.02 6.96 -29.38
C ALA A 54 -0.55 8.39 -29.27
N GLU A 55 0.55 8.61 -28.56
CA GLU A 55 1.20 9.89 -28.37
C GLU A 55 2.71 9.81 -28.60
N ALA A 56 3.29 10.86 -29.18
CA ALA A 56 4.72 10.98 -29.38
C ALA A 56 5.34 11.77 -28.23
N LEU A 57 6.36 11.20 -27.61
CA LEU A 57 7.05 11.75 -26.44
C LEU A 57 8.55 11.89 -26.72
N CYS A 58 9.17 12.90 -26.16
CA CYS A 58 10.63 12.94 -26.07
C CYS A 58 11.12 11.90 -25.06
N ASN A 59 12.37 11.45 -25.19
CA ASN A 59 12.93 10.39 -24.37
C ASN A 59 12.82 10.67 -22.86
N ALA A 60 12.99 11.93 -22.44
CA ALA A 60 12.88 12.32 -21.04
C ALA A 60 11.43 12.16 -20.52
N CYS A 61 10.44 12.60 -21.29
CA CYS A 61 9.02 12.47 -20.91
C CYS A 61 8.55 11.01 -20.94
N HIS A 62 8.97 10.25 -21.96
CA HIS A 62 8.69 8.82 -22.04
C HIS A 62 9.27 8.05 -20.83
N SER A 63 10.52 8.34 -20.43
CA SER A 63 11.13 7.72 -19.25
C SER A 63 10.38 8.08 -17.95
N LYS A 64 9.96 9.33 -17.78
CA LYS A 64 9.17 9.77 -16.62
C LYS A 64 7.81 9.05 -16.57
N LYS A 65 7.11 8.99 -17.70
CA LYS A 65 5.82 8.30 -17.80
C LYS A 65 5.94 6.83 -17.46
N SER A 66 6.91 6.12 -18.05
CA SER A 66 7.15 4.70 -17.79
C SER A 66 7.54 4.42 -16.32
N LEU A 67 8.26 5.34 -15.68
CA LEU A 67 8.56 5.25 -14.25
C LEU A 67 7.30 5.42 -13.41
N GLN A 68 6.49 6.43 -13.72
CA GLN A 68 5.24 6.71 -13.02
C GLN A 68 4.27 5.54 -13.13
N GLU A 69 4.09 4.98 -14.31
CA GLU A 69 3.22 3.82 -14.54
C GLU A 69 3.67 2.59 -13.74
N ARG A 70 4.98 2.35 -13.65
CA ARG A 70 5.53 1.26 -12.82
C ARG A 70 5.26 1.49 -11.33
N MET A 71 5.45 2.70 -10.84
CA MET A 71 5.17 3.05 -9.45
C MET A 71 3.69 2.91 -9.12
N ASP A 72 2.82 3.33 -10.03
CA ASP A 72 1.37 3.23 -9.86
C ASP A 72 0.89 1.77 -9.88
N LEU A 73 1.47 0.95 -10.74
CA LEU A 73 1.21 -0.49 -10.78
C LEU A 73 1.64 -1.18 -9.46
N GLU A 74 2.82 -0.86 -8.96
CA GLU A 74 3.33 -1.41 -7.70
C GLU A 74 2.48 -0.98 -6.51
N ARG A 75 2.06 0.28 -6.46
CA ARG A 75 1.15 0.79 -5.43
C ARG A 75 -0.19 0.03 -5.44
N ARG A 76 -0.82 -0.14 -6.60
CA ARG A 76 -2.07 -0.92 -6.74
C ARG A 76 -1.89 -2.38 -6.31
N ARG A 77 -0.76 -2.99 -6.66
CA ARG A 77 -0.41 -4.35 -6.27
C ARG A 77 -0.30 -4.47 -4.75
N THR A 78 0.41 -3.55 -4.11
CA THR A 78 0.58 -3.50 -2.65
C THR A 78 -0.76 -3.28 -1.95
N GLU A 79 -1.57 -2.37 -2.45
CA GLU A 79 -2.92 -2.09 -1.92
C GLU A 79 -3.84 -3.32 -2.02
N CYS A 80 -3.80 -4.03 -3.15
CA CYS A 80 -4.56 -5.27 -3.34
C CYS A 80 -4.14 -6.35 -2.33
N ILE A 81 -2.82 -6.52 -2.11
CA ILE A 81 -2.28 -7.48 -1.15
C ILE A 81 -2.70 -7.10 0.29
N LEU A 82 -2.65 -5.82 0.63
CA LEU A 82 -3.07 -5.34 1.96
C LEU A 82 -4.56 -5.61 2.19
N LYS A 83 -5.41 -5.26 1.24
CA LYS A 83 -6.86 -5.53 1.31
C LYS A 83 -7.16 -7.03 1.44
N ALA A 84 -6.45 -7.88 0.70
CA ALA A 84 -6.60 -9.33 0.81
C ALA A 84 -6.18 -9.86 2.19
N LYS A 85 -5.09 -9.32 2.76
CA LYS A 85 -4.64 -9.70 4.11
C LYS A 85 -5.63 -9.24 5.20
N GLU A 86 -6.19 -8.04 5.06
CA GLU A 86 -7.21 -7.53 5.99
C GLU A 86 -8.49 -8.36 5.92
N ALA A 87 -8.95 -8.70 4.72
CA ALA A 87 -10.12 -9.57 4.53
C ALA A 87 -9.91 -10.96 5.15
N ALA A 88 -8.77 -11.59 4.90
CA ALA A 88 -8.42 -12.88 5.50
C ALA A 88 -8.34 -12.80 7.03
N LYS A 89 -7.79 -11.72 7.58
CA LYS A 89 -7.73 -11.50 9.03
C LYS A 89 -9.12 -11.32 9.65
N ALA A 90 -10.01 -10.60 8.98
CA ALA A 90 -11.39 -10.42 9.41
C ALA A 90 -12.16 -11.75 9.42
N GLU A 91 -11.97 -12.58 8.42
CA GLU A 91 -12.60 -13.91 8.32
C GLU A 91 -12.12 -14.85 9.44
N VAL A 92 -10.82 -14.87 9.74
CA VAL A 92 -10.27 -15.63 10.87
C VAL A 92 -10.82 -15.11 12.21
N GLN A 93 -10.99 -13.80 12.35
CA GLN A 93 -11.55 -13.21 13.56
C GLN A 93 -13.03 -13.55 13.74
N ALA A 94 -13.81 -13.56 12.65
CA ALA A 94 -15.23 -13.91 12.66
C ALA A 94 -15.48 -15.40 12.93
N SER A 95 -14.59 -16.26 12.49
CA SER A 95 -14.68 -17.72 12.71
C SER A 95 -14.16 -18.17 14.08
N ARG A 96 -13.59 -17.28 14.88
CA ARG A 96 -13.07 -17.59 16.20
C ARG A 96 -14.24 -17.83 17.16
N PRO A 97 -14.38 -19.04 17.75
CA PRO A 97 -15.44 -19.28 18.73
C PRO A 97 -15.26 -18.31 19.91
N PRO A 98 -16.36 -17.81 20.49
CA PRO A 98 -16.27 -16.97 21.67
C PRO A 98 -15.50 -17.74 22.74
N LEU A 99 -14.48 -17.13 23.29
CA LEU A 99 -13.76 -17.67 24.44
C LEU A 99 -14.83 -17.90 25.51
N LYS A 100 -15.18 -19.18 25.77
CA LYS A 100 -15.99 -19.54 26.93
C LYS A 100 -15.33 -18.85 28.10
N GLY A 101 -16.10 -17.99 28.78
CA GLY A 101 -15.59 -17.17 29.87
C GLY A 101 -14.73 -18.02 30.78
N ARG A 102 -13.48 -17.61 30.98
CA ARG A 102 -12.77 -18.08 32.17
C ARG A 102 -13.70 -17.74 33.31
N GLU A 103 -14.21 -18.75 34.00
CA GLU A 103 -14.79 -18.53 35.32
C GLU A 103 -13.81 -17.61 36.07
N PRO A 104 -14.29 -16.54 36.68
CA PRO A 104 -13.40 -15.72 37.52
C PRO A 104 -12.73 -16.71 38.47
N LEU A 105 -11.40 -16.80 38.41
CA LEU A 105 -10.66 -17.53 39.43
C LEU A 105 -11.22 -17.03 40.74
N LEU A 106 -11.88 -17.94 41.50
CA LEU A 106 -12.34 -17.67 42.87
C LEU A 106 -11.21 -16.88 43.54
N GLN A 107 -11.48 -15.61 43.81
CA GLN A 107 -10.53 -14.83 44.58
C GLN A 107 -10.36 -15.57 45.90
N PRO A 108 -9.15 -15.92 46.32
CA PRO A 108 -8.98 -16.55 47.64
C PRO A 108 -9.66 -15.63 48.65
N GLU A 109 -10.56 -16.21 49.45
CA GLU A 109 -11.21 -15.53 50.55
C GLU A 109 -10.12 -14.84 51.35
N PRO A 110 -10.27 -13.56 51.72
CA PRO A 110 -9.27 -12.85 52.47
C PRO A 110 -9.07 -13.59 53.81
N ASP A 111 -7.89 -14.20 53.95
CA ASP A 111 -7.50 -14.88 55.18
C ASP A 111 -7.63 -13.88 56.29
N THR A 112 -8.71 -13.96 57.09
CA THR A 112 -9.02 -13.09 58.20
C THR A 112 -7.96 -13.14 59.32
N GLU A 113 -7.09 -14.16 59.32
CA GLU A 113 -5.99 -14.28 60.23
C GLU A 113 -4.75 -13.44 59.86
N PHE A 114 -4.59 -13.06 58.59
CA PHE A 114 -3.40 -12.30 58.17
C PHE A 114 -3.48 -10.81 58.57
N GLU A 115 -4.66 -10.23 58.64
CA GLU A 115 -4.84 -8.84 59.06
C GLU A 115 -4.54 -8.64 60.55
N SER A 116 -4.90 -9.58 61.40
CA SER A 116 -4.63 -9.50 62.86
C SER A 116 -3.12 -9.47 63.17
N ASN A 117 -2.32 -10.17 62.37
CA ASN A 117 -0.87 -10.25 62.60
C ASN A 117 -0.10 -9.03 62.06
N ARG A 118 -0.69 -8.27 61.13
CA ARG A 118 -0.06 -7.06 60.56
C ARG A 118 -0.17 -5.87 61.52
N PHE A 119 -1.26 -5.77 62.27
CA PHE A 119 -1.41 -4.72 63.30
C PHE A 119 -0.47 -4.92 64.50
N LEU A 120 -0.25 -6.15 64.92
CA LEU A 120 0.68 -6.45 66.04
C LEU A 120 2.14 -6.16 65.68
N LYS A 121 2.58 -6.39 64.44
CA LYS A 121 3.95 -6.04 64.02
C LYS A 121 4.19 -4.54 63.93
N PHE A 122 3.21 -3.75 63.53
CA PHE A 122 3.37 -2.30 63.49
C PHE A 122 3.39 -1.64 64.88
N ALA A 123 2.67 -2.20 65.86
CA ALA A 123 2.71 -1.73 67.23
C ALA A 123 4.07 -1.97 67.91
N PHE A 124 4.75 -3.10 67.62
CA PHE A 124 6.05 -3.42 68.20
C PHE A 124 7.22 -2.58 67.64
N ILE A 125 7.13 -2.19 66.38
CA ILE A 125 8.19 -1.38 65.74
C ILE A 125 8.18 0.06 66.24
N ASN A 126 6.99 0.61 66.57
CA ASN A 126 6.87 1.98 67.07
C ASN A 126 7.19 2.14 68.56
N ALA A 127 7.13 1.05 69.36
CA ALA A 127 7.50 1.10 70.78
C ALA A 127 9.02 1.12 70.97
N SER A 128 9.83 0.61 70.05
CA SER A 128 11.29 0.58 70.12
C SER A 128 12.00 1.88 69.69
N ARG A 129 11.23 2.85 69.16
CA ARG A 129 11.79 4.12 68.66
C ARG A 129 11.61 5.32 69.59
N ARG A 130 11.14 5.08 70.83
CA ARG A 130 11.07 6.13 71.87
C ARG A 130 11.90 5.73 73.06
N ARG A 131 13.21 5.75 72.86
CA ARG A 131 14.24 5.91 73.91
C ARG A 131 15.42 6.66 73.35
#